data_d2914b14184c3aa5cdf50fec423a263b
#
_entry.id   d2914b14184c3aa5cdf50fec423a263b
#
_cell.length_a   1.000
_cell.length_b   1.000
_cell.length_c   1.000
_cell.angle_alpha   90.00
_cell.angle_beta   90.00
_cell.angle_gamma   90.00
#
_symmetry.space_group_name_H-M   'P 1'
#
loop_
_entity.id
_entity.type
_entity.pdbx_description
1 polymer ?
#
loop_
_entity_poly.entity_id
_entity_poly.type
_entity_poly.pdbx_seq_one_letter_code
_entity_poly.pdbx_strand_id
1 'polypeptide(L)'
;IYDFAILLALYTGLRIGELCALQWGEIFNGRIYVSKTMQRIRMNSGKTEVVVTPPKTDKSNRCVPIPSFLLPIVERFKMQSGYVIRQDNGNFVEPRLMQIKFSQRIKAYGIRQTHFHTLRHTFATRCIESGMDAKTLSEILGHSDVKTTLNKYVHSSFELKQTSIDKLPFVYAI
;
A
#
# COMPACT_ATOMS: atom_id res chain seq x y z
N ILE A 1 -1.87 -6.58 16.26
CA ILE A 1 -2.01 -6.83 14.80
C ILE A 1 -2.34 -5.54 14.03
N TYR A 2 -3.17 -4.65 14.55
CA TYR A 2 -3.60 -3.44 13.82
C TYR A 2 -2.46 -2.45 13.58
N ASP A 3 -1.52 -2.30 14.52
CA ASP A 3 -0.34 -1.43 14.34
C ASP A 3 0.59 -1.99 13.26
N PHE A 4 0.75 -3.31 13.22
CA PHE A 4 1.45 -4.00 12.13
C PHE A 4 0.77 -3.76 10.77
N ALA A 5 -0.56 -3.85 10.71
CA ALA A 5 -1.34 -3.57 9.51
C ALA A 5 -1.13 -2.14 8.98
N ILE A 6 -1.11 -1.15 9.89
CA ILE A 6 -0.84 0.26 9.57
C ILE A 6 0.57 0.43 9.02
N LEU A 7 1.58 -0.15 9.69
CA LEU A 7 2.97 -0.15 9.22
C LEU A 7 3.11 -0.78 7.84
N LEU A 8 2.52 -1.95 7.64
CA LEU A 8 2.57 -2.65 6.36
C LEU A 8 1.97 -1.77 5.24
N ALA A 9 0.79 -1.17 5.47
CA ALA A 9 0.16 -0.28 4.50
C ALA A 9 0.98 0.99 4.23
N LEU A 10 1.60 1.57 5.27
CA LEU A 10 2.41 2.79 5.17
C LEU A 10 3.66 2.60 4.32
N TYR A 11 4.26 1.40 4.34
CA TYR A 11 5.52 1.11 3.65
C TYR A 11 5.39 0.23 2.40
N THR A 12 4.16 -0.14 2.03
CA THR A 12 3.89 -0.92 0.81
C THR A 12 2.85 -0.27 -0.10
N GLY A 13 2.15 0.75 0.40
CA GLY A 13 1.11 1.44 -0.34
C GLY A 13 -0.12 0.59 -0.68
N LEU A 14 -0.33 -0.54 -0.01
CA LEU A 14 -1.50 -1.41 -0.20
C LEU A 14 -2.81 -0.65 0.04
N ARG A 15 -3.82 -0.93 -0.79
CA ARG A 15 -5.18 -0.50 -0.51
C ARG A 15 -5.75 -1.28 0.68
N ILE A 16 -6.67 -0.67 1.44
CA ILE A 16 -7.28 -1.32 2.61
C ILE A 16 -7.90 -2.68 2.27
N GLY A 17 -8.57 -2.80 1.12
CA GLY A 17 -9.16 -4.07 0.68
C GLY A 17 -8.12 -5.12 0.29
N GLU A 18 -6.99 -4.72 -0.29
CA GLU A 18 -5.86 -5.58 -0.61
C GLU A 18 -5.20 -6.09 0.67
N LEU A 19 -4.95 -5.20 1.63
CA LEU A 19 -4.39 -5.53 2.94
C LEU A 19 -5.26 -6.52 3.71
N CYS A 20 -6.58 -6.30 3.75
CA CYS A 20 -7.53 -7.17 4.44
C CYS A 20 -7.70 -8.54 3.77
N ALA A 21 -7.47 -8.63 2.45
CA ALA A 21 -7.53 -9.88 1.69
C ALA A 21 -6.21 -10.67 1.71
N LEU A 22 -5.10 -10.05 2.14
CA LEU A 22 -3.76 -10.61 2.07
C LEU A 22 -3.61 -11.84 2.96
N GLN A 23 -3.04 -12.91 2.39
CA GLN A 23 -2.75 -14.17 3.07
C GLN A 23 -1.24 -14.40 3.16
N TRP A 24 -0.80 -15.16 4.16
CA TRP A 24 0.63 -15.45 4.36
C TRP A 24 1.29 -16.16 3.18
N GLY A 25 0.55 -17.00 2.44
CA GLY A 25 1.04 -17.64 1.21
C GLY A 25 1.34 -16.67 0.06
N GLU A 26 0.90 -15.40 0.17
CA GLU A 26 1.15 -14.35 -0.81
C GLU A 26 2.34 -13.46 -0.42
N ILE A 27 3.02 -13.77 0.70
CA ILE A 27 4.24 -13.09 1.17
C ILE A 27 5.41 -14.07 1.15
N PHE A 28 6.30 -13.94 0.19
CA PHE A 28 7.49 -14.76 0.08
C PHE A 28 8.63 -14.00 -0.63
N ASN A 29 9.85 -14.40 -0.37
CA ASN A 29 11.07 -13.78 -0.91
C ASN A 29 11.12 -12.25 -0.73
N GLY A 30 10.64 -11.73 0.42
CA GLY A 30 10.63 -10.30 0.71
C GLY A 30 9.64 -9.50 -0.13
N ARG A 31 8.61 -10.13 -0.68
CA ARG A 31 7.64 -9.51 -1.59
C ARG A 31 6.20 -9.90 -1.23
N ILE A 32 5.28 -8.99 -1.53
CA ILE A 32 3.84 -9.21 -1.45
C ILE A 32 3.28 -9.37 -2.86
N TYR A 33 2.57 -10.45 -3.11
CA TYR A 33 1.86 -10.68 -4.36
C TYR A 33 0.40 -10.30 -4.19
N VAL A 34 0.02 -9.14 -4.71
CA VAL A 34 -1.35 -8.62 -4.63
C VAL A 34 -2.16 -9.22 -5.76
N SER A 35 -3.08 -10.13 -5.41
CA SER A 35 -3.95 -10.84 -6.36
C SER A 35 -5.42 -10.78 -5.99
N LYS A 36 -5.75 -10.16 -4.84
CA LYS A 36 -7.10 -10.14 -4.29
C LYS A 36 -7.42 -8.81 -3.62
N THR A 37 -8.69 -8.52 -3.53
CA THR A 37 -9.21 -7.41 -2.73
C THR A 37 -10.47 -7.84 -1.99
N MET A 38 -10.62 -7.38 -0.76
CA MET A 38 -11.80 -7.59 0.06
C MET A 38 -12.67 -6.33 0.02
N GLN A 39 -13.93 -6.49 -0.22
CA GLN A 39 -14.89 -5.39 -0.25
C GLN A 39 -16.26 -5.83 0.26
N ARG A 40 -17.04 -4.88 0.76
CA ARG A 40 -18.42 -5.11 1.13
C ARG A 40 -19.31 -4.69 -0.03
N ILE A 41 -20.10 -5.62 -0.55
CA ILE A 41 -21.02 -5.37 -1.66
C ILE A 41 -22.47 -5.53 -1.20
N ARG A 42 -23.38 -4.80 -1.83
CA ARG A 42 -24.81 -4.94 -1.64
C ARG A 42 -25.32 -6.03 -2.59
N MET A 43 -25.96 -7.03 -2.03
CA MET A 43 -26.60 -8.11 -2.77
C MET A 43 -27.96 -7.70 -3.30
N ASN A 44 -28.48 -8.41 -4.29
CA ASN A 44 -29.84 -8.18 -4.82
C ASN A 44 -30.94 -8.32 -3.74
N SER A 45 -30.66 -9.10 -2.69
CA SER A 45 -31.53 -9.26 -1.51
C SER A 45 -31.58 -8.00 -0.61
N GLY A 46 -30.84 -6.94 -0.94
CA GLY A 46 -30.70 -5.74 -0.10
C GLY A 46 -29.70 -5.89 1.06
N LYS A 47 -29.25 -7.10 1.39
CA LYS A 47 -28.23 -7.37 2.40
C LYS A 47 -26.83 -7.03 1.84
N THR A 48 -25.90 -6.73 2.75
CA THR A 48 -24.49 -6.50 2.37
C THR A 48 -23.62 -7.65 2.84
N GLU A 49 -22.75 -8.13 1.97
CA GLU A 49 -21.82 -9.21 2.27
C GLU A 49 -20.36 -8.79 2.00
N VAL A 50 -19.45 -9.37 2.76
CA VAL A 50 -18.01 -9.20 2.54
C VAL A 50 -17.56 -10.26 1.56
N VAL A 51 -17.01 -9.83 0.44
CA VAL A 51 -16.51 -10.72 -0.59
C VAL A 51 -15.04 -10.46 -0.87
N VAL A 52 -14.30 -11.52 -1.18
CA VAL A 52 -12.94 -11.45 -1.70
C VAL A 52 -13.01 -11.72 -3.19
N THR A 53 -12.54 -10.79 -3.99
CA THR A 53 -12.57 -10.88 -5.46
C THR A 53 -11.17 -10.66 -6.03
N PRO A 54 -10.88 -11.16 -7.22
CA PRO A 54 -9.72 -10.70 -7.96
C PRO A 54 -9.82 -9.19 -8.21
N PRO A 55 -8.70 -8.51 -8.45
CA PRO A 55 -8.70 -7.09 -8.78
C PRO A 55 -9.45 -6.82 -10.08
N LYS A 56 -10.00 -5.61 -10.20
CA LYS A 56 -10.81 -5.21 -11.39
C LYS A 56 -10.02 -5.14 -12.70
N THR A 57 -8.69 -5.06 -12.65
CA THR A 57 -7.82 -4.95 -13.83
C THR A 57 -6.58 -5.82 -13.63
N ASP A 58 -6.03 -6.35 -14.72
CA ASP A 58 -4.79 -7.15 -14.70
C ASP A 58 -3.61 -6.38 -14.11
N LYS A 59 -3.53 -5.06 -14.34
CA LYS A 59 -2.50 -4.18 -13.75
C LYS A 59 -2.58 -4.07 -12.23
N SER A 60 -3.67 -4.47 -11.63
CA SER A 60 -3.81 -4.53 -10.16
C SER A 60 -3.18 -5.79 -9.58
N ASN A 61 -2.99 -6.86 -10.39
CA ASN A 61 -2.12 -7.97 -10.05
C ASN A 61 -0.68 -7.50 -10.13
N ARG A 62 -0.02 -7.45 -8.99
CA ARG A 62 1.32 -6.88 -8.93
C ARG A 62 2.14 -7.46 -7.78
N CYS A 63 3.43 -7.31 -7.90
CA CYS A 63 4.39 -7.63 -6.87
C CYS A 63 4.88 -6.35 -6.20
N VAL A 64 4.76 -6.26 -4.89
CA VAL A 64 5.20 -5.12 -4.08
C VAL A 64 6.38 -5.55 -3.21
N PRO A 65 7.57 -4.98 -3.36
CA PRO A 65 8.70 -5.28 -2.50
C PRO A 65 8.45 -4.78 -1.07
N ILE A 66 8.87 -5.57 -0.08
CA ILE A 66 8.87 -5.17 1.32
C ILE A 66 10.23 -4.53 1.64
N PRO A 67 10.27 -3.31 2.18
CA PRO A 67 11.54 -2.70 2.59
C PRO A 67 12.29 -3.59 3.58
N SER A 68 13.61 -3.69 3.44
CA SER A 68 14.46 -4.58 4.22
C SER A 68 14.30 -4.40 5.74
N PHE A 69 14.17 -3.15 6.20
CA PHE A 69 13.96 -2.86 7.63
C PHE A 69 12.60 -3.35 8.17
N LEU A 70 11.61 -3.60 7.30
CA LEU A 70 10.29 -4.10 7.69
C LEU A 70 10.25 -5.64 7.75
N LEU A 71 11.16 -6.35 7.07
CA LEU A 71 11.18 -7.81 7.01
C LEU A 71 11.23 -8.48 8.40
N PRO A 72 12.07 -8.05 9.38
CA PRO A 72 12.09 -8.64 10.71
C PRO A 72 10.73 -8.49 11.43
N ILE A 73 10.02 -7.39 11.18
CA ILE A 73 8.69 -7.18 11.76
C ILE A 73 7.67 -8.13 11.11
N VAL A 74 7.71 -8.29 9.79
CA VAL A 74 6.85 -9.23 9.06
C VAL A 74 7.07 -10.66 9.55
N GLU A 75 8.34 -11.11 9.67
CA GLU A 75 8.67 -12.46 10.17
C GLU A 75 8.18 -12.69 11.60
N ARG A 76 8.21 -11.67 12.48
CA ARG A 76 7.69 -11.76 13.85
C ARG A 76 6.18 -12.07 13.89
N PHE A 77 5.41 -11.61 12.91
CA PHE A 77 3.96 -11.84 12.82
C PHE A 77 3.60 -13.05 11.95
N LYS A 78 4.59 -13.64 11.26
CA LYS A 78 4.39 -14.69 10.26
C LYS A 78 3.75 -15.95 10.86
N MET A 79 2.85 -16.51 10.06
CA MET A 79 2.19 -17.78 10.36
C MET A 79 2.29 -18.70 9.15
N GLN A 80 2.02 -19.99 9.38
CA GLN A 80 2.06 -21.02 8.32
C GLN A 80 1.01 -20.77 7.22
N SER A 81 -0.16 -20.23 7.58
CA SER A 81 -1.26 -19.97 6.65
C SER A 81 -2.27 -18.96 7.21
N GLY A 82 -3.27 -18.63 6.42
CA GLY A 82 -4.38 -17.74 6.79
C GLY A 82 -4.13 -16.28 6.47
N TYR A 83 -5.06 -15.44 6.90
CA TYR A 83 -5.00 -14.00 6.67
C TYR A 83 -3.87 -13.35 7.47
N VAL A 84 -3.16 -12.42 6.84
CA VAL A 84 -2.08 -11.63 7.48
C VAL A 84 -2.66 -10.76 8.60
N ILE A 85 -3.81 -10.13 8.32
CA ILE A 85 -4.54 -9.32 9.29
C ILE A 85 -5.79 -10.08 9.73
N ARG A 86 -5.77 -10.54 10.97
CA ARG A 86 -6.84 -11.37 11.54
C ARG A 86 -7.24 -10.90 12.93
N GLN A 87 -8.44 -11.25 13.33
CA GLN A 87 -8.95 -11.10 14.69
C GLN A 87 -8.39 -12.20 15.61
N ASP A 88 -8.53 -12.06 16.91
CA ASP A 88 -8.04 -13.03 17.90
C ASP A 88 -8.72 -14.41 17.75
N ASN A 89 -9.94 -14.44 17.24
CA ASN A 89 -10.67 -15.68 16.91
C ASN A 89 -10.24 -16.33 15.58
N GLY A 90 -9.20 -15.80 14.92
CA GLY A 90 -8.68 -16.31 13.64
C GLY A 90 -9.40 -15.82 12.39
N ASN A 91 -10.54 -15.15 12.52
CA ASN A 91 -11.29 -14.61 11.38
C ASN A 91 -10.56 -13.42 10.74
N PHE A 92 -10.85 -13.17 9.47
CA PHE A 92 -10.35 -11.99 8.76
C PHE A 92 -10.83 -10.69 9.39
N VAL A 93 -10.08 -9.63 9.18
CA VAL A 93 -10.47 -8.25 9.51
C VAL A 93 -11.05 -7.61 8.25
N GLU A 94 -12.34 -7.27 8.26
CA GLU A 94 -12.95 -6.59 7.12
C GLU A 94 -12.49 -5.12 7.01
N PRO A 95 -12.53 -4.51 5.80
CA PRO A 95 -12.08 -3.13 5.58
C PRO A 95 -12.74 -2.10 6.50
N ARG A 96 -14.03 -2.26 6.82
CA ARG A 96 -14.73 -1.36 7.74
C ARG A 96 -14.16 -1.43 9.15
N LEU A 97 -13.93 -2.63 9.67
CA LEU A 97 -13.31 -2.81 10.99
C LEU A 97 -11.89 -2.25 11.02
N MET A 98 -11.10 -2.49 9.96
CA MET A 98 -9.75 -1.93 9.84
C MET A 98 -9.76 -0.39 9.85
N GLN A 99 -10.73 0.23 9.15
CA GLN A 99 -10.91 1.69 9.16
C GLN A 99 -11.22 2.23 10.57
N ILE A 100 -12.11 1.55 11.33
CA ILE A 100 -12.44 1.91 12.70
C ILE A 100 -11.20 1.80 13.61
N LYS A 101 -10.49 0.68 13.52
CA LYS A 101 -9.26 0.45 14.30
C LYS A 101 -8.17 1.45 13.98
N PHE A 102 -7.98 1.79 12.71
CA PHE A 102 -7.08 2.85 12.29
C PHE A 102 -7.44 4.20 12.93
N SER A 103 -8.71 4.61 12.84
CA SER A 103 -9.19 5.86 13.44
C SER A 103 -8.96 5.91 14.95
N GLN A 104 -9.19 4.79 15.65
CA GLN A 104 -8.93 4.68 17.09
C GLN A 104 -7.42 4.82 17.41
N ARG A 105 -6.53 4.20 16.60
CA ARG A 105 -5.08 4.26 16.79
C ARG A 105 -4.53 5.66 16.57
N ILE A 106 -4.86 6.31 15.45
CA ILE A 106 -4.36 7.67 15.19
C ILE A 106 -4.85 8.67 16.24
N LYS A 107 -6.09 8.50 16.76
CA LYS A 107 -6.60 9.31 17.87
C LYS A 107 -5.79 9.08 19.15
N ALA A 108 -5.49 7.81 19.49
CA ALA A 108 -4.71 7.46 20.68
C ALA A 108 -3.28 8.01 20.63
N TYR A 109 -2.69 8.13 19.45
CA TYR A 109 -1.37 8.73 19.24
C TYR A 109 -1.39 10.26 19.06
N GLY A 110 -2.53 10.91 19.24
CA GLY A 110 -2.66 12.37 19.07
C GLY A 110 -2.50 12.84 17.62
N ILE A 111 -2.59 11.93 16.65
CA ILE A 111 -2.44 12.27 15.22
C ILE A 111 -3.77 12.83 14.71
N ARG A 112 -3.68 13.86 13.84
CA ARG A 112 -4.86 14.44 13.19
C ARG A 112 -5.69 13.36 12.48
N GLN A 113 -7.01 13.37 12.69
CA GLN A 113 -7.94 12.44 12.08
C GLN A 113 -7.85 12.48 10.56
N THR A 114 -7.71 11.30 9.98
CA THR A 114 -7.60 11.11 8.52
C THR A 114 -8.15 9.73 8.12
N HIS A 115 -8.27 9.48 6.82
CA HIS A 115 -8.74 8.22 6.28
C HIS A 115 -7.58 7.24 6.05
N PHE A 116 -7.84 5.93 6.12
CA PHE A 116 -6.83 4.89 5.90
C PHE A 116 -6.07 5.07 4.58
N HIS A 117 -6.74 5.55 3.53
CA HIS A 117 -6.14 5.78 2.22
C HIS A 117 -5.01 6.81 2.24
N THR A 118 -4.96 7.68 3.26
CA THR A 118 -3.84 8.62 3.47
C THR A 118 -2.50 7.90 3.66
N LEU A 119 -2.47 6.69 4.24
CA LEU A 119 -1.24 5.90 4.34
C LEU A 119 -0.61 5.64 2.96
N ARG A 120 -1.44 5.29 1.99
CA ARG A 120 -0.99 5.08 0.61
C ARG A 120 -0.56 6.39 -0.07
N HIS A 121 -1.22 7.51 0.21
CA HIS A 121 -0.77 8.82 -0.28
C HIS A 121 0.58 9.19 0.33
N THR A 122 0.75 9.00 1.64
CA THR A 122 2.03 9.22 2.33
C THR A 122 3.15 8.35 1.75
N PHE A 123 2.89 7.06 1.53
CA PHE A 123 3.83 6.16 0.87
C PHE A 123 4.25 6.70 -0.49
N ALA A 124 3.28 7.06 -1.34
CA ALA A 124 3.53 7.54 -2.69
C ALA A 124 4.34 8.84 -2.71
N THR A 125 3.99 9.81 -1.86
CA THR A 125 4.72 11.08 -1.72
C THR A 125 6.16 10.82 -1.28
N ARG A 126 6.37 9.99 -0.25
CA ARG A 126 7.73 9.66 0.22
C ARG A 126 8.57 8.92 -0.81
N CYS A 127 7.97 8.05 -1.62
CA CYS A 127 8.68 7.40 -2.72
C CYS A 127 9.19 8.43 -3.74
N ILE A 128 8.37 9.39 -4.14
CA ILE A 128 8.78 10.47 -5.06
C ILE A 128 9.85 11.35 -4.42
N GLU A 129 9.68 11.77 -3.17
CA GLU A 129 10.67 12.55 -2.42
C GLU A 129 12.03 11.83 -2.30
N SER A 130 11.99 10.49 -2.22
CA SER A 130 13.20 9.65 -2.21
C SER A 130 13.81 9.42 -3.60
N GLY A 131 13.27 10.02 -4.65
CA GLY A 131 13.79 9.94 -6.02
C GLY A 131 13.25 8.76 -6.85
N MET A 132 12.20 8.06 -6.39
CA MET A 132 11.57 7.01 -7.19
C MET A 132 10.87 7.64 -8.40
N ASP A 133 11.06 7.06 -9.58
CA ASP A 133 10.38 7.53 -10.78
C ASP A 133 8.89 7.19 -10.76
N ALA A 134 8.10 8.00 -11.45
CA ALA A 134 6.64 7.92 -11.43
C ALA A 134 6.11 6.62 -12.07
N LYS A 135 6.84 6.01 -13.02
CA LYS A 135 6.44 4.76 -13.66
C LYS A 135 6.58 3.61 -12.66
N THR A 136 7.74 3.47 -12.02
CA THR A 136 7.99 2.48 -10.98
C THR A 136 6.98 2.59 -9.85
N LEU A 137 6.72 3.81 -9.35
CA LEU A 137 5.70 4.04 -8.34
C LEU A 137 4.30 3.63 -8.80
N SER A 138 3.93 3.95 -10.04
CA SER A 138 2.65 3.57 -10.64
C SER A 138 2.46 2.05 -10.68
N GLU A 139 3.50 1.30 -11.02
CA GLU A 139 3.50 -0.16 -11.03
C GLU A 139 3.35 -0.74 -9.61
N ILE A 140 4.11 -0.24 -8.63
CA ILE A 140 3.98 -0.63 -7.22
C ILE A 140 2.57 -0.35 -6.69
N LEU A 141 2.01 0.79 -7.02
CA LEU A 141 0.67 1.16 -6.61
C LEU A 141 -0.43 0.40 -7.39
N GLY A 142 -0.14 -0.16 -8.57
CA GLY A 142 -1.13 -0.77 -9.45
C GLY A 142 -2.14 0.27 -9.95
N HIS A 143 -1.65 1.39 -10.46
CA HIS A 143 -2.46 2.35 -11.19
C HIS A 143 -2.58 1.90 -12.65
N SER A 144 -3.79 1.97 -13.20
CA SER A 144 -4.04 1.62 -14.62
C SER A 144 -3.35 2.59 -15.59
N ASP A 145 -3.14 3.84 -15.15
CA ASP A 145 -2.49 4.89 -15.92
C ASP A 145 -1.46 5.64 -15.04
N VAL A 146 -0.25 5.79 -15.56
CA VAL A 146 0.84 6.56 -14.94
C VAL A 146 0.46 8.02 -14.72
N LYS A 147 -0.41 8.59 -15.56
CA LYS A 147 -0.95 9.95 -15.40
C LYS A 147 -1.57 10.16 -14.01
N THR A 148 -2.19 9.11 -13.45
CA THR A 148 -2.73 9.17 -12.09
C THR A 148 -1.65 9.44 -11.04
N THR A 149 -0.47 8.84 -11.20
CA THR A 149 0.68 9.04 -10.30
C THR A 149 1.29 10.41 -10.53
N LEU A 150 1.52 10.79 -11.78
CA LEU A 150 2.08 12.10 -12.15
C LEU A 150 1.23 13.25 -11.59
N ASN A 151 -0.06 13.25 -11.86
CA ASN A 151 -0.97 14.32 -11.46
C ASN A 151 -1.13 14.45 -9.94
N LYS A 152 -0.98 13.36 -9.19
CA LYS A 152 -1.20 13.36 -7.74
C LYS A 152 0.05 13.62 -6.92
N TYR A 153 1.21 13.16 -7.39
CA TYR A 153 2.41 13.08 -6.57
C TYR A 153 3.63 13.78 -7.15
N VAL A 154 3.64 14.07 -8.45
CA VAL A 154 4.80 14.71 -9.08
C VAL A 154 4.54 16.21 -9.24
N HIS A 155 4.99 16.97 -8.26
CA HIS A 155 5.08 18.44 -8.33
C HIS A 155 6.55 18.80 -8.49
N SER A 156 6.97 19.19 -9.70
CA SER A 156 8.36 19.57 -9.94
C SER A 156 8.64 20.95 -9.36
N SER A 157 9.34 21.00 -8.21
CA SER A 157 9.93 22.25 -7.73
C SER A 157 11.16 22.64 -8.56
N PHE A 158 11.55 23.91 -8.48
CA PHE A 158 12.77 24.38 -9.16
C PHE A 158 14.01 23.64 -8.62
N GLU A 159 14.10 23.39 -7.32
CA GLU A 159 15.19 22.68 -6.66
C GLU A 159 15.32 21.24 -7.18
N LEU A 160 14.19 20.56 -7.39
CA LEU A 160 14.19 19.19 -7.95
C LEU A 160 14.71 19.21 -9.41
N LYS A 161 14.33 20.21 -10.20
CA LYS A 161 14.84 20.37 -11.57
C LYS A 161 16.34 20.62 -11.56
N GLN A 162 16.83 21.53 -10.71
CA GLN A 162 18.24 21.85 -10.57
C GLN A 162 19.05 20.61 -10.16
N THR A 163 18.64 19.94 -9.08
CA THR A 163 19.30 18.71 -8.60
C THR A 163 19.34 17.59 -9.66
N SER A 164 18.32 17.53 -10.52
CA SER A 164 18.27 16.55 -11.59
C SER A 164 19.23 16.88 -12.73
N ILE A 165 19.35 18.16 -13.09
CA ILE A 165 20.29 18.63 -14.12
C ILE A 165 21.74 18.49 -13.64
N ASP A 166 22.01 18.80 -12.36
CA ASP A 166 23.35 18.71 -11.76
C ASP A 166 23.92 17.26 -11.72
N LYS A 167 23.05 16.26 -11.88
CA LYS A 167 23.45 14.85 -12.01
C LYS A 167 23.94 14.47 -13.40
N LEU A 168 23.77 15.34 -14.40
CA LEU A 168 24.27 15.04 -15.75
C LEU A 168 25.80 15.05 -15.76
N PRO A 169 26.43 14.03 -16.36
CA PRO A 169 27.88 14.03 -16.49
C PRO A 169 28.32 15.17 -17.40
N PHE A 170 29.33 15.89 -16.97
CA PHE A 170 29.95 16.90 -17.82
C PHE A 170 30.78 16.21 -18.89
N VAL A 171 30.39 16.31 -20.16
CA VAL A 171 31.09 15.74 -21.29
C VAL A 171 31.80 16.86 -22.03
N TYR A 172 33.15 16.87 -22.02
CA TYR A 172 33.92 17.71 -22.91
C TYR A 172 33.83 17.14 -24.34
N ALA A 173 33.22 17.88 -25.26
CA ALA A 173 33.50 17.71 -26.68
C ALA A 173 34.80 18.45 -26.97
N ILE A 174 35.85 17.72 -27.26
CA ILE A 174 37.13 18.24 -27.87
C ILE A 174 36.90 18.30 -29.37
#